data_4520d4291fbc2539e281f3b5e2d8851f
#
_entry.id   4520d4291fbc2539e281f3b5e2d8851f
#
_cell.length_a   1.000
_cell.length_b   1.000
_cell.length_c   1.000
_cell.angle_alpha   90.00
_cell.angle_beta   90.00
_cell.angle_gamma   90.00
#
_symmetry.space_group_name_H-M   'P 1'
#
loop_
_entity.id
_entity.type
_entity.pdbx_description
1 polymer ?
#
loop_
_entity_poly.entity_id
_entity_poly.type
_entity_poly.pdbx_seq_one_letter_code
_entity_poly.pdbx_strand_id
1 'polypeptide(L)'
;MRLWLCVVALIFVNASLFAEETRKADAVILSYDMTFDMASPSSGTMKAHRKVIVMNRKGLSSALFSVYTDSFRSLSSFSGRIEAGGKTLRKLKSSDLNTVLLADGIATDAFVSFYEPNAPYPFTVEYEYEVSYRKGFVSFPAFIPVSAPDVAAVQTSYTLSVPPGTRIQYNASAEPEKSADGKKDIYRWRFDGYSGYVYEHLMPDVLDFVPYVYSGPVAFEYAGT
;
A
#
# COMPACT_ATOMS: atom_id res chain seq x y z
N MET A 1 2.48 -42.22 -2.40
CA MET A 1 3.79 -41.63 -2.79
C MET A 1 3.77 -40.82 -4.09
N ARG A 2 3.00 -41.19 -5.13
CA ARG A 2 2.94 -40.44 -6.41
C ARG A 2 2.20 -39.08 -6.35
N LEU A 3 1.20 -38.93 -5.49
CA LEU A 3 0.44 -37.67 -5.37
C LEU A 3 1.26 -36.51 -4.73
N TRP A 4 2.13 -36.85 -3.77
CA TRP A 4 3.01 -35.88 -3.12
C TRP A 4 4.09 -35.30 -4.04
N LEU A 5 4.61 -36.11 -4.96
CA LEU A 5 5.59 -35.64 -5.95
C LEU A 5 4.98 -34.64 -6.95
N CYS A 6 3.71 -34.79 -7.34
CA CYS A 6 3.05 -33.88 -8.25
C CYS A 6 2.77 -32.51 -7.60
N VAL A 7 2.40 -32.47 -6.31
CA VAL A 7 2.14 -31.20 -5.59
C VAL A 7 3.43 -30.42 -5.39
N VAL A 8 4.53 -31.10 -5.02
CA VAL A 8 5.84 -30.45 -4.86
C VAL A 8 6.36 -29.92 -6.20
N ALA A 9 6.19 -30.66 -7.30
CA ALA A 9 6.59 -30.21 -8.63
C ALA A 9 5.79 -28.99 -9.10
N LEU A 10 4.49 -28.91 -8.83
CA LEU A 10 3.66 -27.75 -9.15
C LEU A 10 4.08 -26.49 -8.37
N ILE A 11 4.46 -26.61 -7.12
CA ILE A 11 4.93 -25.49 -6.30
C ILE A 11 6.26 -24.94 -6.85
N PHE A 12 7.20 -25.80 -7.24
CA PHE A 12 8.47 -25.38 -7.83
C PHE A 12 8.31 -24.73 -9.21
N VAL A 13 7.38 -25.20 -10.04
CA VAL A 13 7.11 -24.62 -11.35
C VAL A 13 6.52 -23.20 -11.21
N ASN A 14 5.56 -22.99 -10.28
CA ASN A 14 4.99 -21.67 -10.05
C ASN A 14 6.02 -20.68 -9.46
N ALA A 15 6.87 -21.15 -8.54
CA ALA A 15 7.93 -20.30 -7.98
C ALA A 15 8.98 -19.90 -9.03
N SER A 16 9.31 -20.78 -9.97
CA SER A 16 10.27 -20.46 -11.04
C SER A 16 9.69 -19.51 -12.10
N LEU A 17 8.42 -19.64 -12.46
CA LEU A 17 7.73 -18.74 -13.36
C LEU A 17 7.61 -17.34 -12.76
N PHE A 18 7.21 -17.23 -11.49
CA PHE A 18 7.15 -15.95 -10.80
C PHE A 18 8.54 -15.28 -10.68
N ALA A 19 9.60 -16.07 -10.42
CA ALA A 19 10.97 -15.56 -10.37
C ALA A 19 11.48 -15.09 -11.76
N GLU A 20 10.99 -15.67 -12.87
CA GLU A 20 11.35 -15.24 -14.22
C GLU A 20 10.61 -13.94 -14.61
N GLU A 21 9.33 -13.81 -14.26
CA GLU A 21 8.54 -12.60 -14.50
C GLU A 21 9.04 -11.42 -13.67
N THR A 22 9.40 -11.64 -12.38
CA THR A 22 9.98 -10.59 -11.54
C THR A 22 11.34 -10.08 -12.05
N ARG A 23 12.08 -10.90 -12.82
CA ARG A 23 13.34 -10.46 -13.47
C ARG A 23 13.13 -9.46 -14.59
N LYS A 24 11.94 -9.43 -15.21
CA LYS A 24 11.61 -8.50 -16.30
C LYS A 24 10.94 -7.22 -15.79
N ALA A 25 10.52 -7.19 -14.52
CA ALA A 25 9.85 -6.04 -13.94
C ALA A 25 10.79 -4.84 -13.80
N ASP A 26 10.25 -3.66 -14.02
CA ASP A 26 10.96 -2.38 -13.81
C ASP A 26 11.15 -2.06 -12.33
N ALA A 27 10.24 -2.55 -11.49
CA ALA A 27 10.36 -2.55 -10.01
C ALA A 27 9.66 -3.77 -9.40
N VAL A 28 10.09 -4.14 -8.19
CA VAL A 28 9.49 -5.24 -7.41
C VAL A 28 9.17 -4.74 -6.01
N ILE A 29 7.90 -4.77 -5.65
CA ILE A 29 7.44 -4.53 -4.28
C ILE A 29 7.67 -5.83 -3.50
N LEU A 30 8.69 -5.84 -2.63
CA LEU A 30 9.01 -7.01 -1.81
C LEU A 30 7.96 -7.22 -0.72
N SER A 31 7.55 -6.12 -0.08
CA SER A 31 6.46 -6.10 0.89
C SER A 31 5.74 -4.76 0.87
N TYR A 32 4.42 -4.80 1.07
CA TYR A 32 3.63 -3.61 1.38
C TYR A 32 2.52 -4.00 2.34
N ASP A 33 2.74 -3.71 3.61
CA ASP A 33 1.79 -3.97 4.68
C ASP A 33 1.17 -2.65 5.13
N MET A 34 -0.14 -2.53 5.04
CA MET A 34 -0.89 -1.40 5.52
C MET A 34 -1.90 -1.85 6.57
N THR A 35 -2.00 -1.13 7.67
CA THR A 35 -3.00 -1.34 8.71
C THR A 35 -3.78 -0.06 8.92
N PHE A 36 -5.09 -0.17 9.14
CA PHE A 36 -5.90 0.94 9.63
C PHE A 36 -6.66 0.49 10.87
N ASP A 37 -6.39 1.16 11.98
CA ASP A 37 -7.07 0.96 13.25
C ASP A 37 -8.04 2.12 13.52
N MET A 38 -9.33 1.86 13.41
CA MET A 38 -10.39 2.79 13.79
C MET A 38 -10.55 2.75 15.31
N ALA A 39 -10.08 3.79 16.00
CA ALA A 39 -10.22 3.89 17.45
C ALA A 39 -11.65 4.28 17.88
N SER A 40 -12.30 5.15 17.09
CA SER A 40 -13.67 5.63 17.29
C SER A 40 -14.28 6.06 15.95
N PRO A 41 -15.58 6.37 15.86
CA PRO A 41 -16.18 6.92 14.63
C PRO A 41 -15.52 8.20 14.11
N SER A 42 -14.76 8.91 14.93
CA SER A 42 -14.10 10.17 14.56
C SER A 42 -12.58 10.10 14.55
N SER A 43 -11.95 8.96 14.86
CA SER A 43 -10.50 8.84 14.95
C SER A 43 -9.98 7.47 14.55
N GLY A 44 -8.82 7.45 13.91
CA GLY A 44 -8.12 6.23 13.53
C GLY A 44 -6.67 6.50 13.15
N THR A 45 -5.92 5.44 13.01
CA THR A 45 -4.50 5.50 12.65
C THR A 45 -4.21 4.52 11.54
N MET A 46 -3.60 5.01 10.48
CA MET A 46 -3.02 4.18 9.43
C MET A 46 -1.53 4.03 9.68
N LYS A 47 -1.02 2.79 9.59
CA LYS A 47 0.41 2.50 9.57
C LYS A 47 0.73 1.75 8.29
N ALA A 48 1.86 2.06 7.69
CA ALA A 48 2.30 1.39 6.49
C ALA A 48 3.80 1.13 6.53
N HIS A 49 4.17 -0.07 6.08
CA HIS A 49 5.53 -0.49 5.82
C HIS A 49 5.61 -0.93 4.36
N ARG A 50 6.52 -0.34 3.58
CA ARG A 50 6.67 -0.64 2.17
C ARG A 50 8.14 -0.78 1.81
N LYS A 51 8.48 -1.88 1.11
CA LYS A 51 9.83 -2.15 0.62
C LYS A 51 9.81 -2.47 -0.86
N VAL A 52 10.59 -1.73 -1.65
CA VAL A 52 10.59 -1.81 -3.11
C VAL A 52 12.03 -1.91 -3.61
N ILE A 53 12.29 -2.84 -4.54
CA ILE A 53 13.50 -2.83 -5.37
C ILE A 53 13.17 -2.10 -6.68
N VAL A 54 13.96 -1.10 -7.03
CA VAL A 54 13.89 -0.38 -8.30
C VAL A 54 15.00 -0.91 -9.20
N MET A 55 14.61 -1.54 -10.30
CA MET A 55 15.56 -2.19 -11.21
C MET A 55 16.16 -1.20 -12.21
N ASN A 56 15.38 -0.19 -12.62
CA ASN A 56 15.77 0.80 -13.60
C ASN A 56 14.95 2.09 -13.45
N ARG A 57 15.19 3.09 -14.31
CA ARG A 57 14.52 4.39 -14.27
C ARG A 57 13.00 4.33 -14.43
N LYS A 58 12.47 3.38 -15.20
CA LYS A 58 11.01 3.26 -15.41
C LYS A 58 10.29 2.84 -14.13
N GLY A 59 10.94 2.00 -13.31
CA GLY A 59 10.41 1.55 -12.02
C GLY A 59 10.44 2.60 -10.91
N LEU A 60 11.05 3.78 -11.13
CA LEU A 60 11.25 4.81 -10.09
C LEU A 60 9.94 5.30 -9.50
N SER A 61 8.88 5.42 -10.29
CA SER A 61 7.55 5.84 -9.82
C SER A 61 7.00 4.95 -8.70
N SER A 62 7.36 3.66 -8.69
CA SER A 62 6.95 2.71 -7.65
C SER A 62 7.69 2.91 -6.33
N ALA A 63 8.76 3.69 -6.31
CA ALA A 63 9.55 4.01 -5.12
C ALA A 63 9.25 5.41 -4.56
N LEU A 64 8.40 6.20 -5.22
CA LEU A 64 7.99 7.50 -4.71
C LEU A 64 7.22 7.33 -3.41
N PHE A 65 7.59 8.11 -2.41
CA PHE A 65 6.77 8.32 -1.22
C PHE A 65 5.89 9.53 -1.45
N SER A 66 4.59 9.40 -1.13
CA SER A 66 3.66 10.51 -1.21
C SER A 66 2.52 10.29 -0.21
N VAL A 67 2.25 11.30 0.61
CA VAL A 67 1.13 11.31 1.57
C VAL A 67 0.41 12.64 1.48
N TYR A 68 -0.90 12.55 1.30
CA TYR A 68 -1.81 13.69 1.37
C TYR A 68 -2.19 13.97 2.83
N THR A 69 -2.15 15.23 3.25
CA THR A 69 -2.53 15.71 4.57
C THR A 69 -3.47 16.91 4.47
N ASP A 70 -4.38 17.02 5.44
CA ASP A 70 -5.38 18.09 5.54
C ASP A 70 -5.86 18.28 6.98
N SER A 71 -6.96 18.98 7.19
CA SER A 71 -7.57 19.14 8.52
C SER A 71 -8.10 17.84 9.13
N PHE A 72 -8.25 16.77 8.33
CA PHE A 72 -8.73 15.44 8.74
C PHE A 72 -7.60 14.43 8.89
N ARG A 73 -6.44 14.66 8.24
CA ARG A 73 -5.31 13.72 8.18
C ARG A 73 -3.99 14.42 8.41
N SER A 74 -3.14 13.83 9.23
CA SER A 74 -1.78 14.33 9.48
C SER A 74 -0.76 13.20 9.48
N LEU A 75 0.40 13.41 8.84
CA LEU A 75 1.54 12.50 8.91
C LEU A 75 2.14 12.59 10.31
N SER A 76 2.00 11.52 11.12
CA SER A 76 2.44 11.48 12.52
C SER A 76 3.88 11.01 12.65
N SER A 77 4.32 10.09 11.78
CA SER A 77 5.70 9.62 11.71
C SER A 77 6.08 9.24 10.30
N PHE A 78 7.38 9.36 10.00
CA PHE A 78 7.99 8.89 8.77
C PHE A 78 9.44 8.52 9.04
N SER A 79 9.83 7.36 8.56
CA SER A 79 11.22 6.93 8.44
C SER A 79 11.42 6.14 7.16
N GLY A 80 12.66 6.05 6.70
CA GLY A 80 12.99 5.23 5.56
C GLY A 80 14.49 4.99 5.42
N ARG A 81 14.84 4.15 4.45
CA ARG A 81 16.23 3.89 4.08
C ARG A 81 16.35 3.55 2.61
N ILE A 82 17.49 3.89 2.04
CA ILE A 82 17.88 3.56 0.67
C ILE A 82 19.12 2.70 0.74
N GLU A 83 19.11 1.57 0.04
CA GLU A 83 20.19 0.60 0.00
C GLU A 83 20.56 0.26 -1.44
N ALA A 84 21.85 0.17 -1.75
CA ALA A 84 22.33 -0.35 -3.02
C ALA A 84 23.65 -1.10 -2.81
N GLY A 85 23.89 -2.18 -3.58
CA GLY A 85 25.08 -3.00 -3.45
C GLY A 85 25.30 -3.59 -2.06
N GLY A 86 24.21 -3.89 -1.32
CA GLY A 86 24.26 -4.44 0.04
C GLY A 86 24.63 -3.43 1.13
N LYS A 87 24.64 -2.12 0.81
CA LYS A 87 24.99 -1.05 1.76
C LYS A 87 23.85 -0.05 1.89
N THR A 88 23.62 0.44 3.11
CA THR A 88 22.73 1.58 3.33
C THR A 88 23.41 2.85 2.84
N LEU A 89 22.85 3.48 1.82
CA LEU A 89 23.30 4.75 1.27
C LEU A 89 22.76 5.95 2.04
N ARG A 90 21.50 5.88 2.47
CA ARG A 90 20.83 6.98 3.17
C ARG A 90 19.76 6.45 4.12
N LYS A 91 19.65 7.06 5.29
CA LYS A 91 18.51 6.98 6.20
C LYS A 91 17.66 8.23 6.03
N LEU A 92 16.34 8.07 6.01
CA LEU A 92 15.39 9.14 5.79
C LEU A 92 14.58 9.40 7.06
N LYS A 93 14.21 10.66 7.25
CA LYS A 93 13.38 11.16 8.36
C LYS A 93 12.40 12.21 7.84
N SER A 94 11.43 12.62 8.63
CA SER A 94 10.38 13.57 8.23
C SER A 94 10.93 14.88 7.66
N SER A 95 12.11 15.35 8.13
CA SER A 95 12.75 16.57 7.61
C SER A 95 13.35 16.40 6.19
N ASP A 96 13.41 15.19 5.64
CA ASP A 96 13.85 14.94 4.26
C ASP A 96 12.69 15.04 3.25
N LEU A 97 11.45 15.14 3.74
CA LEU A 97 10.27 15.27 2.90
C LEU A 97 10.12 16.68 2.36
N ASN A 98 9.75 16.77 1.10
CA ASN A 98 9.26 18.01 0.50
C ASN A 98 7.75 18.10 0.75
N THR A 99 7.25 19.29 1.05
CA THR A 99 5.81 19.52 1.27
C THR A 99 5.35 20.65 0.36
N VAL A 100 4.28 20.42 -0.39
CA VAL A 100 3.67 21.38 -1.29
C VAL A 100 2.19 21.55 -0.97
N LEU A 101 1.68 22.76 -1.12
CA LEU A 101 0.24 23.07 -1.05
C LEU A 101 -0.41 22.50 -2.33
N LEU A 102 -1.48 21.70 -2.16
CA LEU A 102 -2.09 20.99 -3.29
C LEU A 102 -2.92 21.92 -4.19
N ALA A 103 -3.57 22.92 -3.61
CA ALA A 103 -4.48 23.81 -4.34
C ALA A 103 -4.41 25.23 -3.76
N ASP A 104 -3.51 26.06 -4.26
CA ASP A 104 -3.41 27.46 -3.88
C ASP A 104 -4.70 28.20 -4.27
N GLY A 105 -5.30 28.88 -3.31
CA GLY A 105 -6.54 29.65 -3.50
C GLY A 105 -7.85 28.88 -3.43
N ILE A 106 -7.84 27.53 -3.39
CA ILE A 106 -9.04 26.68 -3.29
C ILE A 106 -9.12 25.97 -1.94
N ALA A 107 -8.01 25.43 -1.47
CA ALA A 107 -7.88 24.76 -0.18
C ALA A 107 -6.60 25.22 0.51
N THR A 108 -6.73 25.85 1.67
CA THR A 108 -5.59 26.42 2.39
C THR A 108 -4.90 25.42 3.33
N ASP A 109 -5.45 24.22 3.49
CA ASP A 109 -5.01 23.21 4.45
C ASP A 109 -4.71 21.83 3.82
N ALA A 110 -4.67 21.77 2.47
CA ALA A 110 -4.41 20.52 1.74
C ALA A 110 -2.96 20.47 1.22
N PHE A 111 -2.15 19.55 1.74
CA PHE A 111 -0.74 19.44 1.43
C PHE A 111 -0.40 18.03 0.94
N VAL A 112 0.64 17.92 0.12
CA VAL A 112 1.29 16.67 -0.21
C VAL A 112 2.73 16.70 0.32
N SER A 113 3.06 15.76 1.19
CA SER A 113 4.44 15.49 1.60
C SER A 113 4.97 14.34 0.76
N PHE A 114 6.13 14.52 0.12
CA PHE A 114 6.69 13.54 -0.79
C PHE A 114 8.21 13.45 -0.71
N TYR A 115 8.73 12.30 -1.18
CA TYR A 115 10.15 12.06 -1.34
C TYR A 115 10.39 11.24 -2.62
N GLU A 116 11.32 11.69 -3.45
CA GLU A 116 11.80 10.97 -4.63
C GLU A 116 13.19 10.41 -4.36
N PRO A 117 13.36 9.07 -4.33
CA PRO A 117 14.67 8.48 -4.11
C PRO A 117 15.56 8.64 -5.33
N ASN A 118 16.84 8.89 -5.07
CA ASN A 118 17.88 8.97 -6.09
C ASN A 118 19.07 8.10 -5.66
N ALA A 119 19.30 6.99 -6.36
CA ALA A 119 20.40 6.06 -6.11
C ALA A 119 20.77 5.29 -7.38
N PRO A 120 21.99 4.71 -7.47
CA PRO A 120 22.36 3.83 -8.57
C PRO A 120 21.50 2.57 -8.62
N TYR A 121 21.00 2.24 -9.79
CA TYR A 121 20.20 1.02 -10.02
C TYR A 121 21.07 -0.25 -10.04
N PRO A 122 20.55 -1.43 -9.58
CA PRO A 122 19.31 -1.54 -8.80
C PRO A 122 19.52 -1.03 -7.36
N PHE A 123 18.47 -0.44 -6.78
CA PHE A 123 18.47 -0.06 -5.38
C PHE A 123 17.18 -0.47 -4.69
N THR A 124 17.24 -0.60 -3.37
CA THR A 124 16.07 -0.88 -2.52
C THR A 124 15.73 0.38 -1.74
N VAL A 125 14.44 0.70 -1.67
CA VAL A 125 13.93 1.69 -0.74
C VAL A 125 12.92 1.06 0.20
N GLU A 126 12.96 1.46 1.47
CA GLU A 126 12.04 1.01 2.50
C GLU A 126 11.50 2.23 3.24
N TYR A 127 10.17 2.24 3.44
CA TYR A 127 9.46 3.31 4.15
C TYR A 127 8.60 2.72 5.24
N GLU A 128 8.60 3.38 6.40
CA GLU A 128 7.65 3.19 7.49
C GLU A 128 7.03 4.53 7.82
N TYR A 129 5.70 4.60 7.88
CA TYR A 129 5.02 5.85 8.19
C TYR A 129 3.66 5.61 8.85
N GLU A 130 3.21 6.65 9.55
CA GLU A 130 1.93 6.65 10.25
C GLU A 130 1.15 7.93 9.92
N VAL A 131 -0.14 7.76 9.64
CA VAL A 131 -1.08 8.87 9.39
C VAL A 131 -2.21 8.80 10.40
N SER A 132 -2.38 9.88 11.15
CA SER A 132 -3.50 10.05 12.08
C SER A 132 -4.70 10.64 11.36
N TYR A 133 -5.86 10.04 11.58
CA TYR A 133 -7.17 10.46 11.06
C TYR A 133 -8.04 11.01 12.19
N ARG A 134 -8.79 12.07 11.90
CA ARG A 134 -9.68 12.76 12.86
C ARG A 134 -10.90 13.35 12.18
N LYS A 135 -11.92 13.71 12.97
CA LYS A 135 -13.18 14.36 12.54
C LYS A 135 -14.11 13.47 11.69
N GLY A 136 -13.93 12.14 11.74
CA GLY A 136 -14.82 11.20 11.08
C GLY A 136 -14.30 10.60 9.78
N PHE A 137 -15.05 9.61 9.27
CA PHE A 137 -14.71 8.85 8.08
C PHE A 137 -15.91 8.73 7.15
N VAL A 138 -15.73 9.09 5.90
CA VAL A 138 -16.62 8.72 4.79
C VAL A 138 -16.10 7.41 4.15
N SER A 139 -14.77 7.28 4.08
CA SER A 139 -14.07 6.08 3.63
C SER A 139 -12.82 5.86 4.49
N PHE A 140 -12.38 4.62 4.59
CA PHE A 140 -11.08 4.27 5.13
C PHE A 140 -10.00 4.41 4.05
N PRO A 141 -8.70 4.40 4.43
CA PRO A 141 -7.62 4.45 3.45
C PRO A 141 -7.77 3.37 2.38
N ALA A 142 -7.75 3.76 1.12
CA ALA A 142 -7.73 2.82 0.01
C ALA A 142 -6.37 2.10 -0.06
N PHE A 143 -6.39 0.83 -0.42
CA PHE A 143 -5.20 0.03 -0.62
C PHE A 143 -5.12 -0.42 -2.07
N ILE A 144 -4.14 0.10 -2.81
CA ILE A 144 -3.80 -0.29 -4.18
C ILE A 144 -2.29 -0.45 -4.18
N PRO A 145 -1.77 -1.66 -3.91
CA PRO A 145 -0.34 -1.85 -3.71
C PRO A 145 0.50 -1.61 -4.96
N VAL A 146 -0.07 -1.87 -6.13
CA VAL A 146 0.58 -1.68 -7.43
C VAL A 146 -0.25 -0.71 -8.25
N SER A 147 0.35 0.39 -8.70
CA SER A 147 -0.31 1.44 -9.48
C SER A 147 0.37 1.75 -10.82
N ALA A 148 1.47 1.06 -11.14
CA ALA A 148 2.22 1.26 -12.37
C ALA A 148 2.38 -0.06 -13.13
N PRO A 149 2.45 -0.02 -14.48
CA PRO A 149 2.75 -1.21 -15.30
C PRO A 149 4.18 -1.71 -15.05
N ASP A 150 4.44 -2.95 -15.43
CA ASP A 150 5.75 -3.61 -15.31
C ASP A 150 6.31 -3.63 -13.88
N VAL A 151 5.39 -3.66 -12.88
CA VAL A 151 5.72 -3.73 -11.46
C VAL A 151 5.14 -5.01 -10.86
N ALA A 152 6.02 -5.84 -10.31
CA ALA A 152 5.63 -7.05 -9.59
C ALA A 152 5.51 -6.78 -8.09
N ALA A 153 4.73 -7.62 -7.37
CA ALA A 153 4.66 -7.59 -5.92
C ALA A 153 4.74 -9.01 -5.36
N VAL A 154 5.65 -9.21 -4.39
CA VAL A 154 5.85 -10.51 -3.74
C VAL A 154 4.77 -10.73 -2.69
N GLN A 155 4.62 -9.79 -1.77
CA GLN A 155 3.66 -9.89 -0.68
C GLN A 155 3.08 -8.52 -0.36
N THR A 156 1.74 -8.44 -0.34
CA THR A 156 1.07 -7.21 0.09
C THR A 156 -0.13 -7.54 0.96
N SER A 157 -0.38 -6.71 1.97
CA SER A 157 -1.50 -6.91 2.89
C SER A 157 -2.16 -5.61 3.32
N TYR A 158 -3.48 -5.68 3.53
CA TYR A 158 -4.23 -4.63 4.20
C TYR A 158 -5.02 -5.22 5.36
N THR A 159 -4.87 -4.63 6.54
CA THR A 159 -5.62 -5.01 7.74
C THR A 159 -6.44 -3.81 8.22
N LEU A 160 -7.75 -3.99 8.25
CA LEU A 160 -8.71 -3.03 8.81
C LEU A 160 -9.20 -3.56 10.15
N SER A 161 -9.02 -2.78 11.22
CA SER A 161 -9.50 -3.07 12.56
C SER A 161 -10.51 -2.01 12.98
N VAL A 162 -11.72 -2.43 13.35
CA VAL A 162 -12.81 -1.52 13.75
C VAL A 162 -13.39 -1.93 15.12
N PRO A 163 -14.01 -1.03 15.89
CA PRO A 163 -14.74 -1.39 17.11
C PRO A 163 -15.79 -2.46 16.85
N PRO A 164 -16.06 -3.38 17.80
CA PRO A 164 -17.02 -4.46 17.62
C PRO A 164 -18.41 -3.94 17.22
N GLY A 165 -19.03 -4.59 16.24
CA GLY A 165 -20.34 -4.22 15.74
C GLY A 165 -20.34 -3.03 14.76
N THR A 166 -19.18 -2.48 14.40
CA THR A 166 -19.08 -1.46 13.35
C THR A 166 -19.43 -2.08 12.00
N ARG A 167 -20.48 -1.56 11.36
CA ARG A 167 -20.89 -2.02 10.03
C ARG A 167 -20.00 -1.37 8.98
N ILE A 168 -19.31 -2.20 8.21
CA ILE A 168 -18.48 -1.75 7.09
C ILE A 168 -19.00 -2.26 5.76
N GLN A 169 -18.67 -1.54 4.70
CA GLN A 169 -18.82 -1.96 3.31
C GLN A 169 -17.44 -1.96 2.65
N TYR A 170 -17.24 -2.82 1.68
CA TYR A 170 -15.99 -2.86 0.91
C TYR A 170 -16.25 -3.28 -0.54
N ASN A 171 -15.36 -2.83 -1.43
CA ASN A 171 -15.19 -3.30 -2.79
C ASN A 171 -13.70 -3.65 -2.94
N ALA A 172 -13.39 -4.89 -3.24
CA ALA A 172 -12.03 -5.39 -3.26
C ALA A 172 -11.88 -6.52 -4.28
N SER A 173 -10.66 -6.71 -4.77
CA SER A 173 -10.32 -7.80 -5.70
C SER A 173 -10.30 -9.19 -5.06
N ALA A 174 -10.44 -9.29 -3.73
CA ALA A 174 -10.55 -10.56 -2.99
C ALA A 174 -11.41 -10.37 -1.74
N GLU A 175 -11.92 -11.48 -1.19
CA GLU A 175 -12.61 -11.48 0.11
C GLU A 175 -11.61 -11.43 1.27
N PRO A 176 -11.91 -10.72 2.38
CA PRO A 176 -11.05 -10.67 3.54
C PRO A 176 -11.16 -11.92 4.41
N GLU A 177 -10.06 -12.29 5.05
CA GLU A 177 -10.12 -13.11 6.26
C GLU A 177 -10.73 -12.27 7.39
N LYS A 178 -11.79 -12.79 8.04
CA LYS A 178 -12.50 -12.09 9.13
C LYS A 178 -12.18 -12.77 10.45
N SER A 179 -11.83 -11.97 11.45
CA SER A 179 -11.60 -12.42 12.82
C SER A 179 -12.02 -11.36 13.82
N ALA A 180 -12.07 -11.70 15.11
CA ALA A 180 -12.31 -10.79 16.20
C ALA A 180 -11.44 -11.17 17.40
N ASP A 181 -10.95 -10.19 18.15
CA ASP A 181 -10.17 -10.40 19.38
C ASP A 181 -10.93 -9.99 20.64
N GLY A 182 -12.23 -9.74 20.52
CA GLY A 182 -13.11 -9.25 21.59
C GLY A 182 -13.04 -7.74 21.83
N LYS A 183 -12.05 -7.05 21.23
CA LYS A 183 -11.90 -5.58 21.25
C LYS A 183 -12.11 -4.96 19.89
N LYS A 184 -11.85 -5.71 18.83
CA LYS A 184 -11.94 -5.28 17.44
C LYS A 184 -12.52 -6.38 16.57
N ASP A 185 -13.26 -6.00 15.54
CA ASP A 185 -13.53 -6.79 14.38
C ASP A 185 -12.43 -6.51 13.36
N ILE A 186 -11.79 -7.58 12.83
CA ILE A 186 -10.58 -7.48 12.02
C ILE A 186 -10.87 -8.08 10.65
N TYR A 187 -10.56 -7.33 9.60
CA TYR A 187 -10.65 -7.72 8.20
C TYR A 187 -9.27 -7.67 7.59
N ARG A 188 -8.78 -8.78 7.03
CA ARG A 188 -7.45 -8.87 6.44
C ARG A 188 -7.51 -9.35 5.01
N TRP A 189 -6.97 -8.56 4.10
CA TRP A 189 -6.73 -8.92 2.70
C TRP A 189 -5.24 -9.19 2.50
N ARG A 190 -4.94 -10.24 1.73
CA ARG A 190 -3.58 -10.58 1.33
C ARG A 190 -3.53 -10.83 -0.15
N PHE A 191 -2.48 -10.34 -0.79
CA PHE A 191 -2.23 -10.50 -2.20
C PHE A 191 -0.76 -10.87 -2.38
N ASP A 192 -0.50 -12.13 -2.73
CA ASP A 192 0.84 -12.66 -2.86
C ASP A 192 1.09 -13.04 -4.31
N GLY A 193 2.33 -12.84 -4.79
CA GLY A 193 2.76 -13.33 -6.09
C GLY A 193 2.13 -12.61 -7.29
N TYR A 194 1.91 -11.29 -7.19
CA TYR A 194 1.43 -10.50 -8.32
C TYR A 194 2.57 -10.21 -9.30
N SER A 195 2.46 -10.67 -10.56
CA SER A 195 3.52 -10.57 -11.57
C SER A 195 3.57 -9.22 -12.32
N GLY A 196 2.59 -8.36 -12.12
CA GLY A 196 2.47 -7.09 -12.85
C GLY A 196 1.48 -7.16 -14.02
N TYR A 197 1.23 -6.02 -14.63
CA TYR A 197 0.49 -5.89 -15.88
C TYR A 197 1.31 -5.08 -16.88
N VAL A 198 1.07 -5.32 -18.18
CA VAL A 198 1.67 -4.52 -19.25
C VAL A 198 0.63 -3.51 -19.72
N TYR A 199 1.04 -2.24 -19.86
CA TYR A 199 0.14 -1.21 -20.37
C TYR A 199 -0.09 -1.42 -21.87
N GLU A 200 -1.37 -1.51 -22.27
CA GLU A 200 -1.80 -1.56 -23.67
C GLU A 200 -2.71 -0.37 -23.96
N HIS A 201 -2.62 0.14 -25.19
CA HIS A 201 -3.49 1.24 -25.63
C HIS A 201 -4.96 0.76 -25.65
N LEU A 202 -5.88 1.51 -25.06
CA LEU A 202 -7.30 1.17 -24.88
C LEU A 202 -7.58 -0.02 -23.93
N MET A 203 -6.64 -0.40 -23.08
CA MET A 203 -6.93 -1.38 -22.01
C MET A 203 -8.07 -0.89 -21.12
N PRO A 204 -8.84 -1.81 -20.50
CA PRO A 204 -9.86 -1.48 -19.48
C PRO A 204 -9.27 -0.76 -18.27
N ASP A 205 -10.10 -0.49 -17.26
CA ASP A 205 -9.66 0.15 -16.01
C ASP A 205 -8.52 -0.65 -15.38
N VAL A 206 -7.49 0.04 -14.90
CA VAL A 206 -6.35 -0.59 -14.23
C VAL A 206 -6.76 -1.44 -13.03
N LEU A 207 -7.88 -1.13 -12.39
CA LEU A 207 -8.43 -1.92 -11.28
C LEU A 207 -8.91 -3.32 -11.69
N ASP A 208 -9.11 -3.58 -12.98
CA ASP A 208 -9.40 -4.93 -13.47
C ASP A 208 -8.16 -5.85 -13.44
N PHE A 209 -6.96 -5.27 -13.31
CA PHE A 209 -5.68 -5.98 -13.40
C PHE A 209 -4.86 -5.96 -12.12
N VAL A 210 -5.13 -5.06 -11.18
CA VAL A 210 -4.33 -4.89 -9.96
C VAL A 210 -5.11 -5.27 -8.70
N PRO A 211 -4.43 -5.74 -7.65
CA PRO A 211 -5.05 -5.89 -6.34
C PRO A 211 -5.53 -4.55 -5.79
N TYR A 212 -6.73 -4.51 -5.22
CA TYR A 212 -7.25 -3.31 -4.57
C TYR A 212 -8.21 -3.63 -3.43
N VAL A 213 -8.33 -2.68 -2.48
CA VAL A 213 -9.35 -2.65 -1.44
C VAL A 213 -9.83 -1.21 -1.25
N TYR A 214 -11.10 -0.98 -1.48
CA TYR A 214 -11.82 0.20 -1.03
C TYR A 214 -12.76 -0.21 0.10
N SER A 215 -12.78 0.54 1.19
CA SER A 215 -13.65 0.23 2.32
C SER A 215 -14.09 1.51 3.03
N GLY A 216 -15.18 1.40 3.78
CA GLY A 216 -15.72 2.52 4.54
C GLY A 216 -16.83 2.08 5.49
N PRO A 217 -17.28 2.95 6.39
CA PRO A 217 -18.46 2.69 7.21
C PRO A 217 -19.71 2.66 6.32
N VAL A 218 -20.71 1.84 6.69
CA VAL A 218 -22.00 1.79 5.97
C VAL A 218 -22.81 3.07 6.20
N ALA A 219 -22.61 3.74 7.34
CA ALA A 219 -23.26 4.98 7.70
C ALA A 219 -22.27 5.89 8.45
N PHE A 220 -22.47 7.18 8.30
CA PHE A 220 -21.76 8.22 9.05
C PHE A 220 -22.75 9.33 9.42
N GLU A 221 -22.51 10.00 10.52
CA GLU A 221 -23.27 11.16 10.95
C GLU A 221 -22.59 12.43 10.43
N TYR A 222 -23.37 13.33 9.87
CA TYR A 222 -22.91 14.65 9.46
C TYR A 222 -23.70 15.73 10.22
N ALA A 223 -22.99 16.63 10.90
CA ALA A 223 -23.56 17.74 11.67
C ALA A 223 -24.63 17.32 12.71
N GLY A 224 -24.55 16.07 13.25
CA GLY A 224 -25.46 15.58 14.27
C GLY A 224 -26.83 15.13 13.74
N THR A 225 -26.94 14.84 12.43
CA THR A 225 -28.12 14.25 11.79
C THR A 225 -27.85 12.86 11.27
#